data_bb6222ff356e836c9af64800637373a4
#
_entry.id   bb6222ff356e836c9af64800637373a4
#
_cell.length_a   1.000
_cell.length_b   1.000
_cell.length_c   1.000
_cell.angle_alpha   90.00
_cell.angle_beta   90.00
_cell.angle_gamma   90.00
#
_symmetry.space_group_name_H-M   'P 1'
#
loop_
_entity.id
_entity.type
_entity.pdbx_description
1 polymer ?
#
loop_
_entity_poly.entity_id
_entity_poly.type
_entity_poly.pdbx_seq_one_letter_code
_entity_poly.pdbx_strand_id
1 'polypeptide(L)' 'STCVRLFQNLMKTGDYVQAEEILGLMDQKWHRKEEFWILKIRYLAERKKGAELQQCLRQMKEEQIYLSSKSKEVLAFWLD' A
#
# COMPACT_ATOMS: atom_id res chain seq x y z
N SER A 1 6.18 -5.30 11.68
CA SER A 1 5.73 -4.33 12.66
C SER A 1 4.28 -4.57 13.04
N THR A 2 3.86 -4.01 14.16
CA THR A 2 2.49 -4.14 14.65
C THR A 2 1.49 -3.53 13.66
N CYS A 3 1.80 -2.39 13.08
CA CYS A 3 0.92 -1.72 12.12
C CYS A 3 0.71 -2.55 10.86
N VAL A 4 1.78 -3.16 10.34
CA VAL A 4 1.68 -4.01 9.15
C VAL A 4 0.79 -5.21 9.43
N ARG A 5 1.00 -5.86 10.58
CA ARG A 5 0.20 -7.03 10.96
C ARG A 5 -1.27 -6.66 11.15
N LEU A 6 -1.52 -5.55 11.83
CA LEU A 6 -2.89 -5.06 12.03
C LEU A 6 -3.58 -4.78 10.70
N PHE A 7 -2.88 -4.10 9.80
CA PHE A 7 -3.40 -3.80 8.47
C PHE A 7 -3.77 -5.10 7.72
N GLN A 8 -2.86 -6.09 7.74
CA GLN A 8 -3.11 -7.35 7.06
C GLN A 8 -4.32 -8.07 7.63
N ASN A 9 -4.50 -8.04 8.94
CA ASN A 9 -5.67 -8.65 9.58
C ASN A 9 -6.96 -7.94 9.19
N LEU A 10 -6.94 -6.61 9.14
CA LEU A 10 -8.11 -5.84 8.74
C LEU A 10 -8.48 -6.13 7.27
N MET A 11 -7.50 -6.32 6.41
CA MET A 11 -7.76 -6.69 5.02
C MET A 11 -8.39 -8.08 4.93
N LYS A 12 -7.92 -9.03 5.74
CA LYS A 12 -8.48 -10.38 5.76
C LYS A 12 -9.94 -10.40 6.20
N THR A 13 -10.28 -9.59 7.18
CA THR A 13 -11.64 -9.55 7.72
C THR A 13 -12.57 -8.63 6.94
N GLY A 14 -12.04 -7.90 5.96
CA GLY A 14 -12.84 -6.99 5.14
C GLY A 14 -13.14 -5.66 5.81
N ASP A 15 -12.43 -5.32 6.88
CA ASP A 15 -12.63 -4.06 7.57
C ASP A 15 -11.80 -2.97 6.90
N TYR A 16 -12.26 -2.55 5.72
CA TYR A 16 -11.51 -1.64 4.87
C TYR A 16 -11.48 -0.21 5.40
N VAL A 17 -12.49 0.20 6.15
CA VAL A 17 -12.51 1.54 6.74
C VAL A 17 -11.35 1.70 7.72
N GLN A 18 -11.17 0.73 8.63
CA GLN A 18 -10.07 0.77 9.57
C GLN A 18 -8.72 0.55 8.89
N ALA A 19 -8.68 -0.29 7.86
CA ALA A 19 -7.45 -0.49 7.10
C ALA A 19 -6.98 0.83 6.47
N GLU A 20 -7.90 1.62 5.92
CA GLU A 20 -7.58 2.91 5.34
C GLU A 20 -7.07 3.89 6.40
N GLU A 21 -7.66 3.86 7.60
CA GLU A 21 -7.18 4.71 8.71
C GLU A 21 -5.75 4.35 9.11
N ILE A 22 -5.43 3.05 9.15
CA ILE A 22 -4.07 2.60 9.46
C ILE A 22 -3.10 3.08 8.39
N LEU A 23 -3.48 3.01 7.11
CA LEU A 23 -2.63 3.52 6.03
C LEU A 23 -2.36 5.02 6.21
N GLY A 24 -3.37 5.79 6.62
CA GLY A 24 -3.18 7.22 6.87
C GLY A 24 -2.17 7.49 7.98
N LEU A 25 -2.23 6.71 9.06
CA LEU A 25 -1.27 6.83 10.16
C LEU A 25 0.13 6.42 9.71
N MET A 26 0.24 5.37 8.92
CA MET A 26 1.53 4.93 8.39
C MET A 26 2.11 5.98 7.46
N ASP A 27 1.28 6.63 6.66
CA ASP A 27 1.72 7.70 5.77
C ASP A 27 2.38 8.84 6.54
N GLN A 28 1.81 9.24 7.66
CA GLN A 28 2.36 10.30 8.49
C GLN A 28 3.75 9.98 9.02
N LYS A 29 4.00 8.71 9.36
CA LYS A 29 5.26 8.30 9.98
C LYS A 29 6.27 7.76 8.97
N TRP A 30 5.80 7.08 7.94
CA TRP A 30 6.65 6.28 7.05
C TRP A 30 6.40 6.58 5.59
N HIS A 31 6.07 7.83 5.26
CA HIS A 31 5.73 8.24 3.90
C HIS A 31 6.80 7.83 2.87
N ARG A 32 8.07 7.86 3.25
CA ARG A 32 9.15 7.51 2.33
C ARG A 32 9.63 6.07 2.44
N LYS A 33 8.98 5.25 3.27
CA LYS A 33 9.35 3.84 3.41
C LYS A 33 8.59 3.02 2.38
N GLU A 34 9.30 2.14 1.65
CA GLU A 34 8.66 1.33 0.63
C GLU A 34 7.57 0.42 1.19
N GLU A 35 7.69 -0.02 2.44
CA GLU A 35 6.68 -0.86 3.07
C GLU A 35 5.31 -0.20 3.08
N PHE A 36 5.24 1.09 3.38
CA PHE A 36 3.97 1.81 3.34
C PHE A 36 3.36 1.77 1.93
N TRP A 37 4.17 2.05 0.90
CA TRP A 37 3.67 2.10 -0.46
C TRP A 37 3.23 0.74 -0.98
N ILE A 38 3.93 -0.34 -0.56
CA ILE A 38 3.51 -1.70 -0.90
C ILE A 38 2.11 -1.98 -0.35
N LEU A 39 1.86 -1.63 0.91
CA LEU A 39 0.55 -1.85 1.53
C LEU A 39 -0.53 -0.99 0.88
N LYS A 40 -0.21 0.25 0.56
CA LYS A 40 -1.16 1.15 -0.10
C LYS A 40 -1.54 0.62 -1.49
N ILE A 41 -0.57 0.18 -2.27
CA ILE A 41 -0.83 -0.40 -3.59
C ILE A 41 -1.70 -1.64 -3.46
N ARG A 42 -1.37 -2.52 -2.51
CA ARG A 42 -2.15 -3.71 -2.26
C ARG A 42 -3.60 -3.38 -1.90
N TYR A 43 -3.80 -2.42 -1.02
CA TYR A 43 -5.14 -1.98 -0.63
C TYR A 43 -5.93 -1.49 -1.84
N LEU A 44 -5.35 -0.61 -2.64
CA LEU A 44 -6.03 -0.05 -3.80
C LEU A 44 -6.33 -1.13 -4.84
N ALA A 45 -5.42 -2.08 -5.04
CA ALA A 45 -5.62 -3.18 -5.98
C ALA A 45 -6.75 -4.10 -5.52
N GLU A 46 -6.78 -4.48 -4.25
CA GLU A 46 -7.82 -5.35 -3.71
C GLU A 46 -9.19 -4.66 -3.72
N ARG A 47 -9.22 -3.35 -3.52
CA ARG A 47 -10.46 -2.57 -3.58
C ARG A 47 -10.84 -2.20 -5.01
N LYS A 48 -10.06 -2.60 -5.99
CA LYS A 48 -10.29 -2.32 -7.42
C LYS A 48 -10.43 -0.82 -7.70
N LYS A 49 -9.65 -0.02 -7.01
CA LYS A 49 -9.62 1.44 -7.18
C LYS A 49 -8.54 1.81 -8.19
N GLY A 50 -8.77 1.48 -9.47
CA GLY A 50 -7.78 1.64 -10.51
C GLY A 50 -7.29 3.07 -10.71
N ALA A 51 -8.19 4.05 -10.68
CA ALA A 51 -7.81 5.45 -10.85
C ALA A 51 -6.90 5.93 -9.72
N GLU A 52 -7.24 5.57 -8.49
CA GLU A 52 -6.43 5.92 -7.32
C GLU A 52 -5.08 5.19 -7.33
N LEU A 53 -5.08 3.94 -7.82
CA LEU A 53 -3.84 3.18 -7.95
C LEU A 53 -2.89 3.87 -8.94
N GLN A 54 -3.40 4.31 -10.09
CA GLN A 54 -2.60 5.03 -11.08
C GLN A 54 -2.04 6.33 -10.50
N GLN A 55 -2.87 7.05 -9.74
CA GLN A 55 -2.42 8.27 -9.09
C GLN A 55 -1.33 7.99 -8.06
N CYS A 56 -1.47 6.90 -7.31
CA CYS A 56 -0.47 6.45 -6.34
C CYS A 56 0.88 6.18 -7.03
N LEU A 57 0.86 5.46 -8.14
CA LEU A 57 2.08 5.14 -8.89
C LEU A 57 2.75 6.41 -9.43
N ARG A 58 1.96 7.37 -9.91
CA ARG A 58 2.49 8.66 -10.37
C ARG A 58 3.12 9.43 -9.23
N GLN A 59 2.46 9.46 -8.08
CA GLN A 59 2.99 10.15 -6.91
C GLN A 59 4.33 9.57 -6.48
N MET A 60 4.46 8.25 -6.47
CA MET A 60 5.72 7.60 -6.15
C MET A 60 6.83 8.05 -7.09
N LYS A 61 6.54 8.11 -8.39
CA LYS A 61 7.49 8.52 -9.40
C LYS A 61 7.91 9.98 -9.18
N GLU A 62 6.94 10.86 -8.95
CA GLU A 62 7.21 12.30 -8.73
C GLU A 62 8.05 12.52 -7.48
N GLU A 63 7.80 11.76 -6.41
CA GLU A 63 8.52 11.90 -5.16
C GLU A 63 9.78 11.04 -5.11
N GLN A 64 10.09 10.34 -6.19
CA GLN A 64 11.27 9.48 -6.30
C GLN A 64 11.30 8.39 -5.22
N ILE A 65 10.15 7.78 -5.00
CA ILE A 65 10.03 6.64 -4.10
C ILE A 65 10.10 5.38 -4.95
N TYR A 66 11.16 4.59 -4.76
CA TYR A 66 11.43 3.41 -5.58
C TYR A 66 11.33 2.15 -4.74
N LEU A 67 10.74 1.11 -5.33
CA LEU A 67 10.61 -0.19 -4.69
C LEU A 67 11.82 -1.06 -5.02
N SER A 68 12.22 -1.90 -4.07
CA SER A 68 13.27 -2.89 -4.31
C SER A 68 12.77 -3.95 -5.31
N SER A 69 13.71 -4.71 -5.89
CA SER A 69 13.36 -5.80 -6.80
C SER A 69 12.43 -6.81 -6.15
N LYS A 70 12.70 -7.14 -4.89
CA LYS A 70 11.85 -8.07 -4.14
C LYS A 70 10.43 -7.55 -3.99
N SER A 71 10.29 -6.26 -3.67
CA SER A 71 8.97 -5.64 -3.53
C SER A 71 8.23 -5.61 -4.86
N LYS A 72 8.93 -5.36 -5.95
CA LYS A 72 8.33 -5.40 -7.29
C LYS A 72 7.82 -6.78 -7.64
N GLU A 73 8.55 -7.83 -7.28
CA GLU A 73 8.10 -9.21 -7.49
C GLU A 73 6.82 -9.52 -6.73
N VAL A 74 6.75 -9.09 -5.47
CA VAL A 74 5.57 -9.30 -4.64
C VAL A 74 4.37 -8.56 -5.24
N LEU A 75 4.55 -7.33 -5.67
CA LEU A 75 3.48 -6.54 -6.28
C LEU A 75 3.03 -7.13 -7.61
N ALA A 76 3.95 -7.61 -8.43
CA ALA A 76 3.60 -8.25 -9.70
C ALA A 76 2.70 -9.44 -9.46
N PHE A 77 2.97 -10.22 -8.41
CA PHE A 77 2.13 -11.36 -8.05
C PHE A 77 0.71 -10.90 -7.66
N TRP A 78 0.59 -9.80 -6.93
CA TRP A 78 -0.72 -9.31 -6.50
C TRP A 78 -1.50 -8.61 -7.60
N LEU A 79 -0.83 -7.93 -8.52
CA LEU A 79 -1.48 -7.11 -9.55
C LEU A 79 -1.85 -7.92 -10.80
N ASP A 80 -1.32 -9.10 -10.94
CA ASP A 80 -1.67 -10.00 -12.02
C ASP A 80 -2.95 -10.78 -11.67
#